data_a9902926af9ac90d068de3e67f900ec3
#
_entry.id   a9902926af9ac90d068de3e67f900ec3
#
_cell.length_a   1.000
_cell.length_b   1.000
_cell.length_c   1.000
_cell.angle_alpha   90.00
_cell.angle_beta   90.00
_cell.angle_gamma   90.00
#
_symmetry.space_group_name_H-M   'P 1'
#
loop_
_entity.id
_entity.type
_entity.pdbx_description
1 polymer ?
#
loop_
_entity_poly.entity_id
_entity_poly.type
_entity_poly.pdbx_seq_one_letter_code
_entity_poly.pdbx_strand_id
1 'polypeptide(L)'
;MKKKELFLLLTLALIQFTNIMDFMIIMPLGNQLMKLFQIEPRQFGYIVGAYTITAGIVGFAGAFFVDDFDRKKLLLTCYIGFLIGTLACGFAPTYIAMLGARILTGIFGGVLGTLVLSIVGDAIPAERRATAMGIVTSGFSLAAVFGVPFGNYLAHAFSWHAPFHFIAGIGTFIIIAILVFIPKMDEHIRNKSIRPDPISVLKNLWENSNQRKALLLMSLLMLSQFTIIPFIAPYMEKNVGFSQMQVTYIYLFGGLCTVFTAPLIGRLADKIGKHKVFRIFGILVIIPIFLITNMYVLPIEIVLIVTSFFFIVINGRVVPAIALITGTTKPQSRGSFMSFNSSVQQLSAGLASFISGAIITQNAGGELINYEVIGYIAVIACLGSIWAAGRIKSAEQYEIDIQKEKETKASISI
;
A
#
# COMPACT_ATOMS: atom_id res chain seq x y z
N MET A 1 16.35 19.77 13.94
CA MET A 1 14.89 19.76 14.11
C MET A 1 14.51 20.32 15.49
N LYS A 2 13.50 21.17 15.57
CA LYS A 2 12.98 21.65 16.88
C LYS A 2 12.24 20.50 17.57
N LYS A 3 12.25 20.42 18.92
CA LYS A 3 11.56 19.35 19.66
C LYS A 3 10.08 19.21 19.26
N LYS A 4 9.37 20.31 19.05
CA LYS A 4 7.95 20.31 18.61
C LYS A 4 7.76 19.67 17.22
N GLU A 5 8.65 19.94 16.26
CA GLU A 5 8.62 19.32 14.93
C GLU A 5 8.83 17.80 15.02
N LEU A 6 9.75 17.34 15.88
CA LEU A 6 9.99 15.92 16.07
C LEU A 6 8.75 15.19 16.62
N PHE A 7 8.09 15.74 17.65
CA PHE A 7 6.86 15.13 18.20
C PHE A 7 5.72 15.12 17.19
N LEU A 8 5.57 16.17 16.37
CA LEU A 8 4.61 16.18 15.27
C LEU A 8 4.91 15.03 14.29
N LEU A 9 6.14 14.89 13.82
CA LEU A 9 6.53 13.84 12.87
C LEU A 9 6.37 12.44 13.44
N LEU A 10 6.71 12.22 14.71
CA LEU A 10 6.50 10.95 15.40
C LEU A 10 5.01 10.62 15.52
N THR A 11 4.16 11.61 15.82
CA THR A 11 2.70 11.41 15.84
C THR A 11 2.19 10.98 14.46
N LEU A 12 2.63 11.64 13.39
CA LEU A 12 2.27 11.27 12.01
C LEU A 12 2.80 9.88 11.62
N ALA A 13 4.00 9.51 12.04
CA ALA A 13 4.57 8.18 11.82
C ALA A 13 3.76 7.09 12.55
N LEU A 14 3.29 7.35 13.77
CA LEU A 14 2.44 6.43 14.54
C LEU A 14 1.05 6.27 13.90
N ILE A 15 0.49 7.32 13.32
CA ILE A 15 -0.76 7.23 12.53
C ILE A 15 -0.55 6.31 11.33
N GLN A 16 0.55 6.47 10.59
CA GLN A 16 0.88 5.59 9.47
C GLN A 16 1.11 4.14 9.93
N PHE A 17 1.81 3.96 11.05
CA PHE A 17 2.03 2.64 11.65
C PHE A 17 0.71 1.91 11.93
N THR A 18 -0.22 2.54 12.65
CA THR A 18 -1.51 1.91 13.01
C THR A 18 -2.39 1.67 11.79
N ASN A 19 -2.41 2.60 10.82
CA ASN A 19 -3.17 2.46 9.59
C ASN A 19 -2.68 1.27 8.74
N ILE A 20 -1.37 1.13 8.57
CA ILE A 20 -0.78 0.04 7.80
C ILE A 20 -0.89 -1.29 8.54
N MET A 21 -0.71 -1.29 9.87
CA MET A 21 -0.88 -2.49 10.68
C MET A 21 -2.31 -3.03 10.58
N ASP A 22 -3.33 -2.18 10.71
CA ASP A 22 -4.75 -2.56 10.56
C ASP A 22 -5.05 -3.16 9.19
N PHE A 23 -4.51 -2.53 8.14
CA PHE A 23 -4.67 -3.05 6.78
C PHE A 23 -4.04 -4.43 6.59
N MET A 24 -2.82 -4.61 7.05
CA MET A 24 -2.05 -5.83 6.77
C MET A 24 -2.40 -6.99 7.69
N ILE A 25 -2.84 -6.76 8.93
CA ILE A 25 -3.05 -7.81 9.92
C ILE A 25 -4.17 -8.80 9.55
N ILE A 26 -5.11 -8.37 8.71
CA ILE A 26 -6.20 -9.23 8.25
C ILE A 26 -5.70 -10.43 7.42
N MET A 27 -4.56 -10.28 6.74
CA MET A 27 -4.03 -11.29 5.82
C MET A 27 -3.51 -12.53 6.56
N PRO A 28 -2.63 -12.42 7.60
CA PRO A 28 -2.23 -13.58 8.39
C PRO A 28 -3.39 -14.20 9.19
N LEU A 29 -4.47 -13.47 9.46
CA LEU A 29 -5.66 -13.99 10.12
C LEU A 29 -6.61 -14.76 9.18
N GLY A 30 -6.31 -14.84 7.89
CA GLY A 30 -7.22 -15.33 6.87
C GLY A 30 -7.81 -16.70 7.17
N ASN A 31 -6.99 -17.67 7.54
CA ASN A 31 -7.48 -19.02 7.87
C ASN A 31 -8.37 -19.06 9.12
N GLN A 32 -8.04 -18.27 10.17
CA GLN A 32 -8.88 -18.16 11.37
C GLN A 32 -10.25 -17.54 11.02
N LEU A 33 -10.28 -16.47 10.24
CA LEU A 33 -11.50 -15.78 9.84
C LEU A 33 -12.37 -16.63 8.93
N MET A 34 -11.77 -17.36 7.97
CA MET A 34 -12.50 -18.29 7.12
C MET A 34 -13.15 -19.40 7.93
N LYS A 35 -12.44 -19.97 8.88
CA LYS A 35 -12.97 -21.01 9.79
C LYS A 35 -14.04 -20.45 10.73
N LEU A 36 -13.81 -19.27 11.32
CA LEU A 36 -14.70 -18.65 12.30
C LEU A 36 -16.08 -18.28 11.68
N PHE A 37 -16.04 -17.61 10.53
CA PHE A 37 -17.24 -17.14 9.85
C PHE A 37 -17.83 -18.18 8.87
N GLN A 38 -17.21 -19.36 8.74
CA GLN A 38 -17.58 -20.43 7.80
C GLN A 38 -17.69 -19.88 6.36
N ILE A 39 -16.69 -19.12 5.95
CA ILE A 39 -16.64 -18.45 4.65
C ILE A 39 -15.58 -19.06 3.72
N GLU A 40 -15.84 -18.93 2.43
CA GLU A 40 -14.95 -19.36 1.37
C GLU A 40 -13.82 -18.33 1.10
N PRO A 41 -12.73 -18.72 0.40
CA PRO A 41 -11.65 -17.81 -0.04
C PRO A 41 -12.16 -16.57 -0.76
N ARG A 42 -13.25 -16.69 -1.54
CA ARG A 42 -13.90 -15.57 -2.23
C ARG A 42 -14.38 -14.49 -1.26
N GLN A 43 -15.04 -14.88 -0.19
CA GLN A 43 -15.54 -13.96 0.83
C GLN A 43 -14.40 -13.35 1.64
N PHE A 44 -13.33 -14.11 1.90
CA PHE A 44 -12.12 -13.56 2.52
C PHE A 44 -11.44 -12.53 1.60
N GLY A 45 -11.35 -12.78 0.30
CA GLY A 45 -10.88 -11.80 -0.68
C GLY A 45 -11.69 -10.50 -0.63
N TYR A 46 -13.02 -10.57 -0.40
CA TYR A 46 -13.85 -9.39 -0.22
C TYR A 46 -13.54 -8.63 1.07
N ILE A 47 -13.26 -9.31 2.20
CA ILE A 47 -12.85 -8.65 3.45
C ILE A 47 -11.55 -7.86 3.25
N VAL A 48 -10.55 -8.44 2.59
CA VAL A 48 -9.27 -7.77 2.32
C VAL A 48 -9.46 -6.62 1.34
N GLY A 49 -10.14 -6.87 0.24
CA GLY A 49 -10.32 -5.90 -0.83
C GLY A 49 -11.27 -4.75 -0.49
N ALA A 50 -12.28 -4.97 0.37
CA ALA A 50 -13.24 -3.94 0.75
C ALA A 50 -12.57 -2.70 1.36
N TYR A 51 -11.58 -2.90 2.24
CA TYR A 51 -10.80 -1.81 2.80
C TYR A 51 -10.09 -1.01 1.69
N THR A 52 -9.33 -1.67 0.83
CA THR A 52 -8.52 -0.99 -0.20
C THR A 52 -9.36 -0.36 -1.29
N ILE A 53 -10.44 -1.00 -1.73
CA ILE A 53 -11.37 -0.41 -2.71
C ILE A 53 -11.98 0.86 -2.13
N THR A 54 -12.50 0.80 -0.90
CA THR A 54 -13.11 1.96 -0.26
C THR A 54 -12.09 3.05 0.00
N ALA A 55 -10.88 2.69 0.48
CA ALA A 55 -9.78 3.63 0.67
C ALA A 55 -9.35 4.29 -0.64
N GLY A 56 -9.33 3.55 -1.75
CA GLY A 56 -9.03 4.07 -3.07
C GLY A 56 -10.08 5.05 -3.58
N ILE A 57 -11.36 4.72 -3.44
CA ILE A 57 -12.48 5.58 -3.87
C ILE A 57 -12.50 6.88 -3.04
N VAL A 58 -12.45 6.75 -1.71
CA VAL A 58 -12.51 7.92 -0.82
C VAL A 58 -11.22 8.73 -0.87
N GLY A 59 -10.06 8.10 -1.02
CA GLY A 59 -8.79 8.79 -1.25
C GLY A 59 -8.78 9.60 -2.54
N PHE A 60 -9.37 9.05 -3.61
CA PHE A 60 -9.57 9.78 -4.87
C PHE A 60 -10.49 10.98 -4.69
N ALA A 61 -11.67 10.78 -4.11
CA ALA A 61 -12.60 11.86 -3.82
C ALA A 61 -11.98 12.89 -2.87
N GLY A 62 -11.25 12.43 -1.85
CA GLY A 62 -10.55 13.26 -0.86
C GLY A 62 -9.58 14.26 -1.48
N ALA A 63 -8.93 13.92 -2.58
CA ALA A 63 -8.04 14.83 -3.29
C ALA A 63 -8.71 16.15 -3.72
N PHE A 64 -10.04 16.20 -3.76
CA PHE A 64 -10.79 17.38 -4.17
C PHE A 64 -11.33 18.22 -3.01
N PHE A 65 -11.56 17.62 -1.84
CA PHE A 65 -12.17 18.32 -0.70
C PHE A 65 -11.29 18.44 0.55
N VAL A 66 -10.21 17.68 0.66
CA VAL A 66 -9.31 17.70 1.85
C VAL A 66 -8.77 19.10 2.13
N ASP A 67 -8.56 19.91 1.11
CA ASP A 67 -8.06 21.27 1.21
C ASP A 67 -9.11 22.31 1.68
N ASP A 68 -10.39 21.92 1.84
CA ASP A 68 -11.45 22.79 2.34
C ASP A 68 -11.52 22.83 3.87
N PHE A 69 -10.84 21.91 4.53
CA PHE A 69 -10.93 21.72 5.97
C PHE A 69 -9.61 22.02 6.68
N ASP A 70 -9.71 22.45 7.94
CA ASP A 70 -8.55 22.51 8.84
C ASP A 70 -7.90 21.12 8.95
N ARG A 71 -6.58 21.05 8.62
CA ARG A 71 -5.83 19.78 8.57
C ARG A 71 -5.93 18.99 9.88
N LYS A 72 -5.81 19.69 11.03
CA LYS A 72 -5.88 19.06 12.36
C LYS A 72 -7.26 18.46 12.62
N LYS A 73 -8.31 19.24 12.35
CA LYS A 73 -9.70 18.78 12.58
C LYS A 73 -10.01 17.58 11.70
N LEU A 74 -9.69 17.67 10.41
CA LEU A 74 -9.94 16.59 9.46
C LEU A 74 -9.15 15.33 9.82
N LEU A 75 -7.85 15.48 10.19
CA LEU A 75 -7.04 14.35 10.64
C LEU A 75 -7.63 13.68 11.87
N LEU A 76 -8.06 14.46 12.87
CA LEU A 76 -8.67 13.95 14.09
C LEU A 76 -9.96 13.20 13.78
N THR A 77 -10.85 13.77 12.95
CA THR A 77 -12.12 13.14 12.56
C THR A 77 -11.86 11.83 11.79
N CYS A 78 -10.96 11.86 10.82
CA CYS A 78 -10.61 10.65 10.05
C CYS A 78 -9.96 9.59 10.93
N TYR A 79 -9.09 9.98 11.86
CA TYR A 79 -8.41 9.02 12.73
C TYR A 79 -9.37 8.40 13.77
N ILE A 80 -10.30 9.19 14.34
CA ILE A 80 -11.36 8.65 15.22
C ILE A 80 -12.26 7.68 14.44
N GLY A 81 -12.72 8.06 13.24
CA GLY A 81 -13.53 7.17 12.41
C GLY A 81 -12.81 5.88 12.03
N PHE A 82 -11.51 5.96 11.72
CA PHE A 82 -10.64 4.80 11.49
C PHE A 82 -10.60 3.89 12.72
N LEU A 83 -10.39 4.42 13.93
CA LEU A 83 -10.35 3.62 15.16
C LEU A 83 -11.69 2.99 15.49
N ILE A 84 -12.81 3.68 15.24
CA ILE A 84 -14.16 3.10 15.39
C ILE A 84 -14.32 1.91 14.44
N GLY A 85 -13.89 2.04 13.18
CA GLY A 85 -13.90 0.95 12.21
C GLY A 85 -13.01 -0.21 12.64
N THR A 86 -11.80 0.05 13.13
CA THR A 86 -10.87 -0.95 13.66
C THR A 86 -11.46 -1.69 14.87
N LEU A 87 -12.08 -0.97 15.81
CA LEU A 87 -12.80 -1.58 16.93
C LEU A 87 -13.98 -2.43 16.44
N ALA A 88 -14.74 -1.94 15.47
CA ALA A 88 -15.84 -2.70 14.88
C ALA A 88 -15.35 -4.00 14.23
N CYS A 89 -14.16 -4.01 13.60
CA CYS A 89 -13.51 -5.24 13.14
C CYS A 89 -13.25 -6.20 14.30
N GLY A 90 -12.69 -5.68 15.42
CA GLY A 90 -12.41 -6.47 16.63
C GLY A 90 -13.65 -7.03 17.33
N PHE A 91 -14.82 -6.48 17.13
CA PHE A 91 -16.09 -6.93 17.70
C PHE A 91 -17.04 -7.58 16.69
N ALA A 92 -16.62 -7.80 15.45
CA ALA A 92 -17.48 -8.30 14.38
C ALA A 92 -17.97 -9.73 14.68
N PRO A 93 -19.29 -9.95 14.91
CA PRO A 93 -19.82 -11.28 15.23
C PRO A 93 -20.09 -12.12 13.97
N THR A 94 -20.11 -11.51 12.79
CA THR A 94 -20.47 -12.16 11.51
C THR A 94 -19.60 -11.64 10.38
N TYR A 95 -19.57 -12.40 9.28
CA TYR A 95 -18.93 -11.98 8.04
C TYR A 95 -19.39 -10.59 7.55
N ILE A 96 -20.72 -10.35 7.55
CA ILE A 96 -21.29 -9.08 7.08
C ILE A 96 -20.86 -7.92 7.98
N ALA A 97 -20.83 -8.13 9.30
CA ALA A 97 -20.35 -7.13 10.25
C ALA A 97 -18.85 -6.82 10.01
N MET A 98 -18.02 -7.84 9.80
CA MET A 98 -16.61 -7.68 9.46
C MET A 98 -16.44 -6.91 8.14
N LEU A 99 -17.19 -7.27 7.10
CA LEU A 99 -17.13 -6.58 5.80
C LEU A 99 -17.52 -5.09 5.94
N GLY A 100 -18.61 -4.80 6.67
CA GLY A 100 -19.04 -3.43 6.96
C GLY A 100 -18.00 -2.64 7.74
N ALA A 101 -17.38 -3.26 8.74
CA ALA A 101 -16.29 -2.66 9.53
C ALA A 101 -15.06 -2.36 8.64
N ARG A 102 -14.68 -3.24 7.72
CA ARG A 102 -13.58 -3.02 6.75
C ARG A 102 -13.89 -1.87 5.79
N ILE A 103 -15.15 -1.74 5.32
CA ILE A 103 -15.59 -0.60 4.51
C ILE A 103 -15.44 0.69 5.33
N LEU A 104 -15.93 0.71 6.57
CA LEU A 104 -15.84 1.87 7.45
C LEU A 104 -14.38 2.27 7.72
N THR A 105 -13.52 1.31 8.03
CA THR A 105 -12.08 1.55 8.22
C THR A 105 -11.43 2.12 6.95
N GLY A 106 -11.83 1.61 5.77
CA GLY A 106 -11.34 2.07 4.48
C GLY A 106 -11.78 3.50 4.14
N ILE A 107 -13.02 3.90 4.49
CA ILE A 107 -13.52 5.28 4.30
C ILE A 107 -12.59 6.28 4.99
N PHE A 108 -12.26 6.04 6.23
CA PHE A 108 -11.43 6.97 7.01
C PHE A 108 -9.94 6.75 6.79
N GLY A 109 -9.49 5.51 6.68
CA GLY A 109 -8.09 5.13 6.45
C GLY A 109 -7.52 5.63 5.12
N GLY A 110 -8.36 5.65 4.07
CA GLY A 110 -7.96 6.09 2.73
C GLY A 110 -7.53 7.56 2.64
N VAL A 111 -8.07 8.42 3.51
CA VAL A 111 -7.73 9.85 3.56
C VAL A 111 -6.50 10.10 4.45
N LEU A 112 -6.23 9.25 5.44
CA LEU A 112 -5.15 9.45 6.41
C LEU A 112 -3.78 9.58 5.76
N GLY A 113 -3.48 8.75 4.77
CA GLY A 113 -2.19 8.78 4.08
C GLY A 113 -1.90 10.13 3.40
N THR A 114 -2.86 10.66 2.68
CA THR A 114 -2.77 11.98 2.02
C THR A 114 -2.70 13.12 3.02
N LEU A 115 -3.52 13.09 4.07
CA LEU A 115 -3.50 14.10 5.13
C LEU A 115 -2.15 14.18 5.84
N VAL A 116 -1.58 13.05 6.19
CA VAL A 116 -0.27 12.96 6.84
C VAL A 116 0.81 13.62 5.99
N LEU A 117 0.84 13.32 4.69
CA LEU A 117 1.82 13.92 3.78
C LEU A 117 1.57 15.43 3.56
N SER A 118 0.31 15.85 3.48
CA SER A 118 -0.06 17.27 3.38
C SER A 118 0.39 18.06 4.62
N ILE A 119 0.17 17.53 5.83
CA ILE A 119 0.60 18.16 7.09
C ILE A 119 2.13 18.32 7.13
N VAL A 120 2.89 17.31 6.66
CA VAL A 120 4.36 17.44 6.54
C VAL A 120 4.73 18.55 5.56
N GLY A 121 4.01 18.62 4.43
CA GLY A 121 4.22 19.66 3.41
C GLY A 121 3.99 21.06 3.93
N ASP A 122 2.96 21.26 4.78
CA ASP A 122 2.56 22.55 5.31
C ASP A 122 3.37 22.96 6.56
N ALA A 123 3.73 21.98 7.42
CA ALA A 123 4.41 22.26 8.71
C ALA A 123 5.95 22.34 8.61
N ILE A 124 6.57 21.73 7.59
CA ILE A 124 8.02 21.57 7.53
C ILE A 124 8.61 22.38 6.35
N PRO A 125 9.65 23.21 6.61
CA PRO A 125 10.35 23.94 5.56
C PRO A 125 10.92 23.03 4.47
N ALA A 126 10.98 23.53 3.23
CA ALA A 126 11.35 22.76 2.03
C ALA A 126 12.71 22.03 2.17
N GLU A 127 13.69 22.67 2.84
CA GLU A 127 15.07 22.16 3.02
C GLU A 127 15.12 20.87 3.87
N ARG A 128 14.12 20.66 4.76
CA ARG A 128 14.06 19.55 5.70
C ARG A 128 12.92 18.58 5.42
N ARG A 129 12.10 18.89 4.41
CA ARG A 129 10.89 18.12 4.08
C ARG A 129 11.20 16.67 3.70
N ALA A 130 12.29 16.42 2.98
CA ALA A 130 12.69 15.05 2.61
C ALA A 130 13.01 14.19 3.85
N THR A 131 13.73 14.73 4.83
CA THR A 131 14.01 14.05 6.10
C THR A 131 12.71 13.79 6.89
N ALA A 132 11.81 14.77 6.94
CA ALA A 132 10.52 14.64 7.61
C ALA A 132 9.64 13.55 6.97
N MET A 133 9.57 13.51 5.63
CA MET A 133 8.88 12.45 4.89
C MET A 133 9.50 11.07 5.21
N GLY A 134 10.82 10.97 5.30
CA GLY A 134 11.53 9.74 5.69
C GLY A 134 11.11 9.24 7.08
N ILE A 135 11.01 10.14 8.07
CA ILE A 135 10.54 9.79 9.42
C ILE A 135 9.10 9.27 9.38
N VAL A 136 8.21 9.95 8.68
CA VAL A 136 6.79 9.56 8.61
C VAL A 136 6.62 8.23 7.87
N THR A 137 7.32 8.04 6.76
CA THR A 137 7.24 6.78 5.99
C THR A 137 7.90 5.61 6.71
N SER A 138 8.78 5.83 7.69
CA SER A 138 9.31 4.75 8.53
C SER A 138 8.21 4.03 9.33
N GLY A 139 7.08 4.70 9.60
CA GLY A 139 5.89 4.08 10.20
C GLY A 139 5.37 2.89 9.39
N PHE A 140 5.42 2.96 8.05
CA PHE A 140 5.08 1.84 7.17
C PHE A 140 6.03 0.65 7.38
N SER A 141 7.34 0.90 7.38
CA SER A 141 8.34 -0.16 7.56
C SER A 141 8.22 -0.81 8.94
N LEU A 142 8.01 -0.01 9.99
CA LEU A 142 7.79 -0.51 11.34
C LEU A 142 6.51 -1.36 11.43
N ALA A 143 5.43 -0.97 10.77
CA ALA A 143 4.20 -1.76 10.73
C ALA A 143 4.42 -3.12 10.05
N ALA A 144 5.11 -3.14 8.91
CA ALA A 144 5.38 -4.38 8.18
C ALA A 144 6.29 -5.34 8.96
N VAL A 145 7.33 -4.81 9.64
CA VAL A 145 8.37 -5.62 10.32
C VAL A 145 7.96 -6.06 11.72
N PHE A 146 7.35 -5.16 12.49
CA PHE A 146 6.99 -5.42 13.88
C PHE A 146 5.49 -5.50 14.08
N GLY A 147 4.72 -4.62 13.43
CA GLY A 147 3.27 -4.54 13.63
C GLY A 147 2.55 -5.82 13.21
N VAL A 148 2.81 -6.32 12.00
CA VAL A 148 2.15 -7.53 11.47
C VAL A 148 2.54 -8.79 12.24
N PRO A 149 3.84 -9.10 12.46
CA PRO A 149 4.22 -10.25 13.27
C PRO A 149 3.71 -10.17 14.71
N PHE A 150 3.78 -9.00 15.33
CA PHE A 150 3.29 -8.80 16.68
C PHE A 150 1.76 -8.96 16.76
N GLY A 151 1.03 -8.41 15.80
CA GLY A 151 -0.42 -8.59 15.69
C GLY A 151 -0.80 -10.07 15.51
N ASN A 152 -0.08 -10.81 14.64
CA ASN A 152 -0.32 -12.24 14.47
C ASN A 152 0.03 -13.05 15.75
N TYR A 153 1.08 -12.67 16.46
CA TYR A 153 1.40 -13.22 17.79
C TYR A 153 0.27 -12.97 18.79
N LEU A 154 -0.28 -11.74 18.85
CA LEU A 154 -1.42 -11.44 19.74
C LEU A 154 -2.66 -12.27 19.38
N ALA A 155 -2.91 -12.48 18.09
CA ALA A 155 -4.02 -13.32 17.65
C ALA A 155 -3.85 -14.79 18.04
N HIS A 156 -2.62 -15.29 18.02
CA HIS A 156 -2.29 -16.64 18.45
C HIS A 156 -2.33 -16.81 19.98
N ALA A 157 -1.75 -15.86 20.73
CA ALA A 157 -1.61 -15.93 22.17
C ALA A 157 -2.92 -15.69 22.94
N PHE A 158 -3.80 -14.84 22.39
CA PHE A 158 -5.06 -14.44 23.03
C PHE A 158 -6.28 -14.79 22.17
N SER A 159 -6.50 -14.04 21.12
CA SER A 159 -7.61 -14.28 20.18
C SER A 159 -7.44 -13.42 18.92
N TRP A 160 -8.17 -13.74 17.86
CA TRP A 160 -8.17 -12.96 16.63
C TRP A 160 -8.68 -11.50 16.82
N HIS A 161 -9.40 -11.21 17.89
CA HIS A 161 -9.83 -9.86 18.28
C HIS A 161 -8.67 -8.98 18.80
N ALA A 162 -7.68 -9.62 19.46
CA ALA A 162 -6.63 -8.92 20.20
C ALA A 162 -5.82 -7.91 19.37
N PRO A 163 -5.42 -8.19 18.12
CA PRO A 163 -4.72 -7.21 17.27
C PRO A 163 -5.52 -5.92 17.06
N PHE A 164 -6.83 -6.01 16.81
CA PHE A 164 -7.70 -4.85 16.59
C PHE A 164 -7.86 -4.02 17.87
N HIS A 165 -8.06 -4.68 19.01
CA HIS A 165 -8.11 -4.00 20.31
C HIS A 165 -6.79 -3.33 20.66
N PHE A 166 -5.67 -3.94 20.34
CA PHE A 166 -4.33 -3.37 20.53
C PHE A 166 -4.14 -2.10 19.67
N ILE A 167 -4.49 -2.15 18.38
CA ILE A 167 -4.42 -0.99 17.48
C ILE A 167 -5.31 0.15 18.02
N ALA A 168 -6.52 -0.16 18.45
CA ALA A 168 -7.45 0.82 18.99
C ALA A 168 -6.95 1.41 20.31
N GLY A 169 -6.36 0.60 21.18
CA GLY A 169 -5.74 1.04 22.44
C GLY A 169 -4.60 2.04 22.20
N ILE A 170 -3.62 1.67 21.35
CA ILE A 170 -2.56 2.61 20.94
C ILE A 170 -3.14 3.84 20.27
N GLY A 171 -4.15 3.66 19.41
CA GLY A 171 -4.83 4.74 18.72
C GLY A 171 -5.42 5.80 19.66
N THR A 172 -5.93 5.40 20.81
CA THR A 172 -6.41 6.34 21.84
C THR A 172 -5.29 7.27 22.33
N PHE A 173 -4.09 6.75 22.55
CA PHE A 173 -2.93 7.59 22.91
C PHE A 173 -2.51 8.49 21.74
N ILE A 174 -2.63 8.02 20.51
CA ILE A 174 -2.33 8.82 19.32
C ILE A 174 -3.34 9.95 19.15
N ILE A 175 -4.63 9.79 19.50
CA ILE A 175 -5.61 10.89 19.54
C ILE A 175 -5.12 12.00 20.47
N ILE A 176 -4.66 11.65 21.67
CA ILE A 176 -4.10 12.61 22.62
C ILE A 176 -2.87 13.32 22.01
N ALA A 177 -1.99 12.56 21.35
CA ALA A 177 -0.84 13.13 20.67
C ALA A 177 -1.22 14.10 19.54
N ILE A 178 -2.27 13.78 18.74
CA ILE A 178 -2.81 14.69 17.71
C ILE A 178 -3.29 15.99 18.34
N LEU A 179 -4.03 15.90 19.45
CA LEU A 179 -4.56 17.07 20.13
C LEU A 179 -3.45 17.98 20.67
N VAL A 180 -2.37 17.40 21.20
CA VAL A 180 -1.27 18.12 21.86
C VAL A 180 -0.23 18.63 20.86
N PHE A 181 0.22 17.77 19.91
CA PHE A 181 1.42 18.05 19.11
C PHE A 181 1.11 18.59 17.71
N ILE A 182 -0.11 18.38 17.17
CA ILE A 182 -0.46 18.94 15.87
C ILE A 182 -1.10 20.31 16.06
N PRO A 183 -0.50 21.38 15.52
CA PRO A 183 -1.07 22.73 15.62
C PRO A 183 -2.34 22.87 14.76
N LYS A 184 -3.12 23.90 15.00
CA LYS A 184 -4.19 24.30 14.09
C LYS A 184 -3.58 24.71 12.75
N MET A 185 -4.13 24.22 11.65
CA MET A 185 -3.58 24.41 10.30
C MET A 185 -4.72 24.82 9.34
N ASP A 186 -5.08 26.08 9.36
CA ASP A 186 -6.13 26.70 8.53
C ASP A 186 -5.61 27.81 7.59
N GLU A 187 -4.29 28.04 7.52
CA GLU A 187 -3.69 29.11 6.70
C GLU A 187 -3.95 28.90 5.21
N HIS A 188 -3.93 27.63 4.73
CA HIS A 188 -4.21 27.29 3.34
C HIS A 188 -5.68 27.60 2.94
N ILE A 189 -6.61 27.62 3.92
CA ILE A 189 -8.02 27.98 3.69
C ILE A 189 -8.14 29.50 3.51
N ARG A 190 -7.37 30.26 4.29
CA ARG A 190 -7.39 31.74 4.25
C ARG A 190 -6.72 32.29 3.02
N ASN A 191 -5.65 31.65 2.57
CA ASN A 191 -4.89 32.03 1.38
C ASN A 191 -5.41 31.27 0.14
N LYS A 192 -6.70 31.41 -0.20
CA LYS A 192 -7.31 30.72 -1.36
C LYS A 192 -6.57 31.09 -2.66
N SER A 193 -5.58 30.30 -3.04
CA SER A 193 -5.10 30.24 -4.41
C SER A 193 -6.19 29.63 -5.30
N ILE A 194 -6.27 30.06 -6.54
CA ILE A 194 -7.19 29.50 -7.55
C ILE A 194 -6.94 28.00 -7.63
N ARG A 195 -7.93 27.22 -7.18
CA ARG A 195 -7.82 25.75 -7.23
C ARG A 195 -7.93 25.30 -8.68
N PRO A 196 -7.11 24.35 -9.11
CA PRO A 196 -7.37 23.71 -10.39
C PRO A 196 -8.71 22.97 -10.29
N ASP A 197 -9.57 23.22 -11.28
CA ASP A 197 -10.83 22.50 -11.41
C ASP A 197 -10.56 20.98 -11.43
N PRO A 198 -11.26 20.19 -10.58
CA PRO A 198 -11.11 18.75 -10.55
C PRO A 198 -11.21 18.08 -11.92
N ILE A 199 -12.12 18.56 -12.77
CA ILE A 199 -12.33 18.05 -14.11
C ILE A 199 -11.09 18.35 -14.97
N SER A 200 -10.50 19.53 -14.83
CA SER A 200 -9.29 19.89 -15.57
C SER A 200 -8.09 19.05 -15.18
N VAL A 201 -7.95 18.69 -13.90
CA VAL A 201 -6.89 17.78 -13.40
C VAL A 201 -7.05 16.39 -14.00
N LEU A 202 -8.28 15.86 -14.02
CA LEU A 202 -8.59 14.56 -14.64
C LEU A 202 -8.35 14.59 -16.14
N LYS A 203 -8.77 15.66 -16.83
CA LYS A 203 -8.55 15.84 -18.26
C LYS A 203 -7.05 15.89 -18.59
N ASN A 204 -6.27 16.65 -17.84
CA ASN A 204 -4.82 16.73 -18.00
C ASN A 204 -4.13 15.37 -17.79
N LEU A 205 -4.59 14.59 -16.79
CA LEU A 205 -4.11 13.22 -16.56
C LEU A 205 -4.44 12.30 -17.74
N TRP A 206 -5.67 12.43 -18.28
CA TRP A 206 -6.10 11.61 -19.40
C TRP A 206 -5.39 11.96 -20.71
N GLU A 207 -5.09 13.22 -20.94
CA GLU A 207 -4.35 13.70 -22.10
C GLU A 207 -2.86 13.34 -22.03
N ASN A 208 -2.27 13.28 -20.84
CA ASN A 208 -0.87 12.94 -20.65
C ASN A 208 -0.60 11.43 -20.74
N SER A 209 -0.20 10.96 -21.93
CA SER A 209 0.10 9.56 -22.19
C SER A 209 1.18 8.99 -21.23
N ASN A 210 2.17 9.79 -20.82
CA ASN A 210 3.23 9.35 -19.94
C ASN A 210 2.72 9.08 -18.52
N GLN A 211 1.84 9.95 -18.00
CA GLN A 211 1.21 9.76 -16.68
C GLN A 211 0.25 8.56 -16.69
N ARG A 212 -0.51 8.34 -17.76
CA ARG A 212 -1.34 7.12 -17.90
C ARG A 212 -0.50 5.84 -17.85
N LYS A 213 0.65 5.82 -18.52
CA LYS A 213 1.60 4.67 -18.45
C LYS A 213 2.14 4.47 -17.04
N ALA A 214 2.38 5.55 -16.29
CA ALA A 214 2.80 5.49 -14.90
C ALA A 214 1.72 4.90 -13.98
N LEU A 215 0.45 5.29 -14.16
CA LEU A 215 -0.67 4.69 -13.44
C LEU A 215 -0.89 3.22 -13.82
N LEU A 216 -0.73 2.86 -15.09
CA LEU A 216 -0.76 1.47 -15.54
C LEU A 216 0.37 0.63 -14.90
N LEU A 217 1.59 1.19 -14.82
CA LEU A 217 2.69 0.55 -14.09
C LEU A 217 2.31 0.26 -12.63
N MET A 218 1.73 1.26 -11.93
CA MET A 218 1.30 1.08 -10.55
C MET A 218 0.22 0.00 -10.44
N SER A 219 -0.79 0.01 -11.33
CA SER A 219 -1.85 -0.99 -11.34
C SER A 219 -1.32 -2.41 -11.52
N LEU A 220 -0.46 -2.63 -12.51
CA LEU A 220 0.13 -3.94 -12.80
C LEU A 220 1.07 -4.40 -11.68
N LEU A 221 1.80 -3.47 -11.04
CA LEU A 221 2.64 -3.75 -9.90
C LEU A 221 1.81 -4.25 -8.72
N MET A 222 0.70 -3.57 -8.41
CA MET A 222 -0.22 -3.95 -7.32
C MET A 222 -0.94 -5.26 -7.63
N LEU A 223 -1.42 -5.45 -8.85
CA LEU A 223 -2.00 -6.71 -9.28
C LEU A 223 -1.02 -7.87 -9.07
N SER A 224 0.23 -7.73 -9.53
CA SER A 224 1.25 -8.78 -9.40
C SER A 224 1.53 -9.22 -7.96
N GLN A 225 1.37 -8.34 -6.96
CA GLN A 225 1.71 -8.69 -5.57
C GLN A 225 0.47 -8.97 -4.71
N PHE A 226 -0.61 -8.22 -4.88
CA PHE A 226 -1.83 -8.39 -4.06
C PHE A 226 -2.74 -9.53 -4.52
N THR A 227 -2.47 -10.16 -5.66
CA THR A 227 -3.05 -11.47 -5.98
C THR A 227 -2.46 -12.58 -5.10
N ILE A 228 -1.22 -12.45 -4.62
CA ILE A 228 -0.51 -13.48 -3.87
C ILE A 228 -0.57 -13.23 -2.36
N ILE A 229 -0.22 -12.00 -1.92
CA ILE A 229 0.02 -11.69 -0.49
C ILE A 229 -1.14 -12.05 0.44
N PRO A 230 -2.43 -11.80 0.12
CA PRO A 230 -3.53 -12.11 1.02
C PRO A 230 -3.68 -13.60 1.34
N PHE A 231 -3.25 -14.47 0.43
CA PHE A 231 -3.42 -15.91 0.57
C PHE A 231 -2.14 -16.68 0.95
N ILE A 232 -1.00 -15.99 1.14
CA ILE A 232 0.24 -16.64 1.60
C ILE A 232 0.01 -17.36 2.93
N ALA A 233 -0.52 -16.67 3.95
CA ALA A 233 -0.73 -17.25 5.27
C ALA A 233 -1.73 -18.42 5.25
N PRO A 234 -2.95 -18.27 4.68
CA PRO A 234 -3.87 -19.39 4.52
C PRO A 234 -3.28 -20.60 3.79
N TYR A 235 -2.50 -20.35 2.73
CA TYR A 235 -1.86 -21.42 1.95
C TYR A 235 -0.76 -22.13 2.75
N MET A 236 0.07 -21.38 3.47
CA MET A 236 1.12 -21.98 4.32
C MET A 236 0.52 -22.82 5.44
N GLU A 237 -0.59 -22.40 6.04
CA GLU A 237 -1.24 -23.18 7.11
C GLU A 237 -1.93 -24.43 6.56
N LYS A 238 -2.62 -24.34 5.42
CA LYS A 238 -3.49 -25.39 4.91
C LYS A 238 -2.78 -26.39 4.00
N ASN A 239 -1.89 -25.90 3.13
CA ASN A 239 -1.25 -26.73 2.11
C ASN A 239 0.16 -27.17 2.53
N VAL A 240 0.89 -26.31 3.25
CA VAL A 240 2.25 -26.60 3.72
C VAL A 240 2.26 -27.19 5.13
N GLY A 241 1.17 -27.01 5.91
CA GLY A 241 1.02 -27.54 7.26
C GLY A 241 1.67 -26.70 8.36
N PHE A 242 1.87 -25.41 8.12
CA PHE A 242 2.46 -24.50 9.10
C PHE A 242 1.49 -24.17 10.22
N SER A 243 2.02 -24.08 11.43
CA SER A 243 1.31 -23.47 12.56
C SER A 243 1.22 -21.96 12.39
N GLN A 244 0.26 -21.33 13.05
CA GLN A 244 0.10 -19.86 13.03
C GLN A 244 1.38 -19.15 13.55
N MET A 245 2.10 -19.75 14.49
CA MET A 245 3.38 -19.21 14.98
C MET A 245 4.46 -19.23 13.89
N GLN A 246 4.53 -20.30 13.10
CA GLN A 246 5.47 -20.39 11.97
C GLN A 246 5.15 -19.38 10.87
N VAL A 247 3.87 -19.09 10.62
CA VAL A 247 3.45 -18.00 9.72
C VAL A 247 3.92 -16.64 10.23
N THR A 248 3.93 -16.42 11.56
CA THR A 248 4.49 -15.18 12.14
C THR A 248 5.95 -14.98 11.75
N TYR A 249 6.75 -16.07 11.72
CA TYR A 249 8.15 -15.98 11.30
C TYR A 249 8.31 -15.58 9.82
N ILE A 250 7.40 -15.99 8.94
CA ILE A 250 7.41 -15.56 7.52
C ILE A 250 7.38 -14.04 7.41
N TYR A 251 6.45 -13.40 8.10
CA TYR A 251 6.33 -11.94 8.09
C TYR A 251 7.46 -11.25 8.84
N LEU A 252 7.93 -11.81 9.95
CA LEU A 252 9.04 -11.26 10.73
C LEU A 252 10.35 -11.24 9.92
N PHE A 253 10.75 -12.40 9.38
CA PHE A 253 11.99 -12.51 8.61
C PHE A 253 11.89 -11.75 7.28
N GLY A 254 10.76 -11.87 6.59
CA GLY A 254 10.50 -11.10 5.36
C GLY A 254 10.55 -9.59 5.60
N GLY A 255 9.91 -9.12 6.67
CA GLY A 255 9.95 -7.71 7.08
C GLY A 255 11.36 -7.24 7.43
N LEU A 256 12.08 -7.97 8.29
CA LEU A 256 13.47 -7.64 8.66
C LEU A 256 14.37 -7.53 7.42
N CYS A 257 14.30 -8.51 6.52
CA CYS A 257 15.09 -8.47 5.29
C CYS A 257 14.78 -7.21 4.46
N THR A 258 13.52 -6.77 4.39
CA THR A 258 13.15 -5.60 3.60
C THR A 258 13.67 -4.30 4.18
N VAL A 259 13.75 -4.16 5.51
CA VAL A 259 14.34 -2.96 6.16
C VAL A 259 15.79 -2.76 5.75
N PHE A 260 16.58 -3.82 5.73
CA PHE A 260 17.98 -3.73 5.35
C PHE A 260 18.17 -3.60 3.83
N THR A 261 17.37 -4.28 3.03
CA THR A 261 17.54 -4.30 1.58
C THR A 261 16.94 -3.08 0.88
N ALA A 262 15.87 -2.47 1.38
CA ALA A 262 15.24 -1.32 0.73
C ALA A 262 16.18 -0.12 0.52
N PRO A 263 16.99 0.33 1.50
CA PRO A 263 17.99 1.38 1.28
C PRO A 263 19.09 0.99 0.30
N LEU A 264 19.51 -0.28 0.31
CA LEU A 264 20.53 -0.80 -0.61
C LEU A 264 20.02 -0.80 -2.05
N ILE A 265 18.77 -1.22 -2.24
CA ILE A 265 18.09 -1.20 -3.54
C ILE A 265 17.92 0.24 -4.04
N GLY A 266 17.55 1.18 -3.17
CA GLY A 266 17.50 2.60 -3.51
C GLY A 266 18.82 3.12 -4.04
N ARG A 267 19.92 2.87 -3.32
CA ARG A 267 21.28 3.24 -3.77
C ARG A 267 21.69 2.55 -5.07
N LEU A 268 21.31 1.29 -5.23
CA LEU A 268 21.57 0.56 -6.47
C LEU A 268 20.81 1.18 -7.64
N ALA A 269 19.55 1.58 -7.44
CA ALA A 269 18.73 2.23 -8.45
C ALA A 269 19.27 3.60 -8.86
N ASP A 270 19.85 4.34 -7.93
CA ASP A 270 20.54 5.60 -8.22
C ASP A 270 21.83 5.37 -8.99
N LYS A 271 22.58 4.30 -8.68
CA LYS A 271 23.90 4.00 -9.31
C LYS A 271 23.79 3.44 -10.72
N ILE A 272 22.90 2.46 -10.96
CA ILE A 272 22.81 1.72 -12.25
C ILE A 272 21.57 2.04 -13.06
N GLY A 273 20.70 2.92 -12.54
CA GLY A 273 19.47 3.39 -13.18
C GLY A 273 18.21 2.66 -12.74
N LYS A 274 17.17 3.43 -12.49
CA LYS A 274 15.87 2.96 -11.95
C LYS A 274 15.20 1.92 -12.85
N HIS A 275 15.17 2.13 -14.17
CA HIS A 275 14.62 1.18 -15.16
C HIS A 275 15.34 -0.18 -15.13
N LYS A 276 16.68 -0.16 -15.03
CA LYS A 276 17.49 -1.38 -15.02
C LYS A 276 17.23 -2.19 -13.76
N VAL A 277 17.22 -1.53 -12.58
CA VAL A 277 16.93 -2.19 -11.30
C VAL A 277 15.52 -2.74 -11.28
N PHE A 278 14.52 -1.97 -11.72
CA PHE A 278 13.14 -2.44 -11.81
C PHE A 278 13.01 -3.70 -12.67
N ARG A 279 13.67 -3.73 -13.83
CA ARG A 279 13.66 -4.90 -14.73
C ARG A 279 14.31 -6.12 -14.10
N ILE A 280 15.48 -5.96 -13.44
CA ILE A 280 16.20 -7.06 -12.78
C ILE A 280 15.29 -7.68 -11.70
N PHE A 281 14.78 -6.88 -10.79
CA PHE A 281 13.91 -7.37 -9.72
C PHE A 281 12.55 -7.86 -10.24
N GLY A 282 12.06 -7.30 -11.34
CA GLY A 282 10.86 -7.76 -12.04
C GLY A 282 11.01 -9.17 -12.62
N ILE A 283 12.19 -9.52 -13.15
CA ILE A 283 12.48 -10.87 -13.61
C ILE A 283 12.73 -11.82 -12.43
N LEU A 284 13.50 -11.37 -11.45
CA LEU A 284 13.83 -12.18 -10.28
C LEU A 284 12.62 -12.59 -9.45
N VAL A 285 11.56 -11.78 -9.38
CA VAL A 285 10.36 -12.10 -8.58
C VAL A 285 9.56 -13.26 -9.14
N ILE A 286 9.71 -13.59 -10.42
CA ILE A 286 9.02 -14.72 -11.05
C ILE A 286 9.39 -16.03 -10.32
N ILE A 287 10.64 -16.17 -9.90
CA ILE A 287 11.12 -17.37 -9.20
C ILE A 287 10.34 -17.61 -7.89
N PRO A 288 10.36 -16.70 -6.90
CA PRO A 288 9.65 -16.94 -5.66
C PRO A 288 8.12 -16.93 -5.82
N ILE A 289 7.55 -16.28 -6.84
CA ILE A 289 6.12 -16.41 -7.16
C ILE A 289 5.78 -17.87 -7.45
N PHE A 290 6.50 -18.51 -8.37
CA PHE A 290 6.27 -19.91 -8.69
C PHE A 290 6.53 -20.84 -7.51
N LEU A 291 7.59 -20.60 -6.75
CA LEU A 291 7.93 -21.43 -5.59
C LEU A 291 6.84 -21.34 -4.50
N ILE A 292 6.30 -20.14 -4.22
CA ILE A 292 5.27 -19.96 -3.19
C ILE A 292 3.93 -20.53 -3.62
N THR A 293 3.52 -20.29 -4.88
CA THR A 293 2.19 -20.70 -5.34
C THR A 293 2.09 -22.19 -5.69
N ASN A 294 3.22 -22.91 -5.75
CA ASN A 294 3.30 -24.35 -5.97
C ASN A 294 4.02 -25.06 -4.81
N MET A 295 4.07 -24.44 -3.63
CA MET A 295 4.82 -24.98 -2.50
C MET A 295 4.10 -26.18 -1.89
N TYR A 296 4.84 -27.25 -1.67
CA TYR A 296 4.42 -28.42 -0.93
C TYR A 296 5.03 -28.43 0.48
N VAL A 297 4.79 -29.47 1.26
CA VAL A 297 5.34 -29.60 2.62
C VAL A 297 6.86 -29.59 2.58
N LEU A 298 7.48 -28.58 3.17
CA LEU A 298 8.93 -28.35 3.21
C LEU A 298 9.35 -27.95 4.63
N PRO A 299 10.63 -28.19 4.99
CA PRO A 299 11.20 -27.66 6.24
C PRO A 299 11.05 -26.12 6.31
N ILE A 300 10.82 -25.63 7.54
CA ILE A 300 10.55 -24.20 7.77
C ILE A 300 11.67 -23.30 7.25
N GLU A 301 12.92 -23.75 7.36
CA GLU A 301 14.11 -22.99 6.93
C GLU A 301 14.05 -22.66 5.45
N ILE A 302 13.67 -23.64 4.62
CA ILE A 302 13.54 -23.45 3.16
C ILE A 302 12.41 -22.49 2.84
N VAL A 303 11.26 -22.66 3.51
CA VAL A 303 10.10 -21.76 3.30
C VAL A 303 10.44 -20.33 3.72
N LEU A 304 11.15 -20.14 4.85
CA LEU A 304 11.59 -18.81 5.28
C LEU A 304 12.57 -18.16 4.29
N ILE A 305 13.48 -18.92 3.69
CA ILE A 305 14.38 -18.42 2.64
C ILE A 305 13.58 -17.96 1.43
N VAL A 306 12.67 -18.79 0.93
CA VAL A 306 11.85 -18.47 -0.26
C VAL A 306 10.95 -17.27 -0.02
N THR A 307 10.27 -17.22 1.12
CA THR A 307 9.36 -16.12 1.46
C THR A 307 10.11 -14.81 1.75
N SER A 308 11.26 -14.87 2.43
CA SER A 308 12.13 -13.69 2.64
C SER A 308 12.65 -13.17 1.31
N PHE A 309 13.09 -14.05 0.41
CA PHE A 309 13.50 -13.67 -0.94
C PHE A 309 12.36 -13.00 -1.71
N PHE A 310 11.13 -13.52 -1.61
CA PHE A 310 9.94 -12.90 -2.20
C PHE A 310 9.74 -11.47 -1.71
N PHE A 311 9.78 -11.23 -0.40
CA PHE A 311 9.61 -9.89 0.16
C PHE A 311 10.73 -8.92 -0.25
N ILE A 312 11.98 -9.39 -0.30
CA ILE A 312 13.13 -8.59 -0.78
C ILE A 312 12.89 -8.16 -2.23
N VAL A 313 12.52 -9.11 -3.10
CA VAL A 313 12.41 -8.86 -4.53
C VAL A 313 11.16 -8.02 -4.86
N ILE A 314 10.06 -8.19 -4.12
CA ILE A 314 8.91 -7.29 -4.22
C ILE A 314 9.31 -5.84 -3.93
N ASN A 315 10.00 -5.59 -2.82
CA ASN A 315 10.46 -4.24 -2.48
C ASN A 315 11.48 -3.72 -3.51
N GLY A 316 12.29 -4.62 -4.07
CA GLY A 316 13.22 -4.33 -5.17
C GLY A 316 12.56 -3.76 -6.42
N ARG A 317 11.26 -4.03 -6.63
CA ARG A 317 10.46 -3.43 -7.71
C ARG A 317 9.76 -2.14 -7.25
N VAL A 318 9.20 -2.13 -6.05
CA VAL A 318 8.40 -1.00 -5.53
C VAL A 318 9.23 0.27 -5.44
N VAL A 319 10.44 0.20 -4.89
CA VAL A 319 11.32 1.36 -4.69
C VAL A 319 11.64 2.08 -6.02
N PRO A 320 12.18 1.42 -7.05
CA PRO A 320 12.44 2.10 -8.32
C PRO A 320 11.16 2.47 -9.07
N ALA A 321 10.04 1.71 -8.94
CA ALA A 321 8.77 2.06 -9.56
C ALA A 321 8.22 3.39 -9.06
N ILE A 322 8.19 3.61 -7.75
CA ILE A 322 7.76 4.89 -7.16
C ILE A 322 8.63 6.04 -7.68
N ALA A 323 9.93 5.84 -7.78
CA ALA A 323 10.84 6.84 -8.29
C ALA A 323 10.63 7.14 -9.80
N LEU A 324 10.31 6.13 -10.62
CA LEU A 324 9.95 6.30 -12.03
C LEU A 324 8.63 7.06 -12.18
N ILE A 325 7.60 6.63 -11.44
CA ILE A 325 6.26 7.25 -11.45
C ILE A 325 6.33 8.72 -11.03
N THR A 326 7.03 9.01 -9.93
CA THR A 326 7.23 10.38 -9.45
C THR A 326 7.97 11.25 -10.47
N GLY A 327 8.91 10.67 -11.21
CA GLY A 327 9.69 11.35 -12.25
C GLY A 327 8.87 11.73 -13.49
N THR A 328 7.66 11.20 -13.69
CA THR A 328 6.80 11.54 -14.83
C THR A 328 6.13 12.92 -14.70
N THR A 329 6.26 13.56 -13.54
CA THR A 329 5.50 14.77 -13.21
C THR A 329 6.41 15.87 -12.69
N LYS A 330 6.14 17.11 -13.12
CA LYS A 330 6.84 18.30 -12.65
C LYS A 330 6.63 18.52 -11.14
N PRO A 331 7.58 19.16 -10.44
CA PRO A 331 7.46 19.41 -8.99
C PRO A 331 6.14 20.07 -8.57
N GLN A 332 5.62 21.00 -9.40
CA GLN A 332 4.40 21.77 -9.10
C GLN A 332 3.12 20.94 -9.07
N SER A 333 3.03 19.89 -9.91
CA SER A 333 1.85 19.01 -10.04
C SER A 333 2.05 17.64 -9.39
N ARG A 334 3.21 17.41 -8.78
CA ARG A 334 3.59 16.10 -8.20
C ARG A 334 2.64 15.65 -7.09
N GLY A 335 2.21 16.57 -6.22
CA GLY A 335 1.31 16.25 -5.11
C GLY A 335 -0.02 15.66 -5.59
N SER A 336 -0.71 16.37 -6.50
CA SER A 336 -1.98 15.91 -7.06
C SER A 336 -1.84 14.57 -7.79
N PHE A 337 -0.80 14.43 -8.62
CA PHE A 337 -0.55 13.17 -9.34
C PHE A 337 -0.29 11.99 -8.39
N MET A 338 0.49 12.19 -7.32
CA MET A 338 0.77 11.14 -6.34
C MET A 338 -0.46 10.74 -5.54
N SER A 339 -1.41 11.66 -5.30
CA SER A 339 -2.71 11.32 -4.71
C SER A 339 -3.52 10.41 -5.62
N PHE A 340 -3.60 10.72 -6.93
CA PHE A 340 -4.23 9.82 -7.91
C PHE A 340 -3.52 8.46 -7.98
N ASN A 341 -2.19 8.47 -7.99
CA ASN A 341 -1.41 7.23 -7.98
C ASN A 341 -1.69 6.38 -6.74
N SER A 342 -1.84 6.98 -5.56
CA SER A 342 -2.20 6.28 -4.32
C SER A 342 -3.59 5.65 -4.42
N SER A 343 -4.57 6.36 -5.00
CA SER A 343 -5.92 5.81 -5.21
C SER A 343 -5.90 4.64 -6.19
N VAL A 344 -5.17 4.75 -7.30
CA VAL A 344 -4.99 3.65 -8.26
C VAL A 344 -4.29 2.45 -7.60
N GLN A 345 -3.29 2.70 -6.76
CA GLN A 345 -2.62 1.66 -5.98
C GLN A 345 -3.61 0.89 -5.11
N GLN A 346 -4.43 1.59 -4.33
CA GLN A 346 -5.42 0.98 -3.43
C GLN A 346 -6.50 0.21 -4.21
N LEU A 347 -7.08 0.82 -5.25
CA LEU A 347 -8.07 0.16 -6.10
C LEU A 347 -7.53 -1.11 -6.75
N SER A 348 -6.30 -1.05 -7.28
CA SER A 348 -5.67 -2.21 -7.91
C SER A 348 -5.35 -3.32 -6.92
N ALA A 349 -4.93 -2.99 -5.70
CA ALA A 349 -4.71 -3.96 -4.62
C ALA A 349 -6.02 -4.66 -4.21
N GLY A 350 -7.13 -3.91 -4.12
CA GLY A 350 -8.44 -4.48 -3.81
C GLY A 350 -8.96 -5.38 -4.92
N LEU A 351 -8.87 -4.93 -6.18
CA LEU A 351 -9.23 -5.76 -7.33
C LEU A 351 -8.40 -7.05 -7.39
N ALA A 352 -7.11 -6.97 -7.11
CA ALA A 352 -6.24 -8.14 -7.04
C ALA A 352 -6.72 -9.16 -5.99
N SER A 353 -7.09 -8.68 -4.79
CA SER A 353 -7.63 -9.52 -3.72
C SER A 353 -8.97 -10.16 -4.10
N PHE A 354 -9.83 -9.43 -4.81
CA PHE A 354 -11.09 -9.96 -5.32
C PHE A 354 -10.88 -11.06 -6.39
N ILE A 355 -9.95 -10.82 -7.34
CA ILE A 355 -9.59 -11.78 -8.38
C ILE A 355 -9.06 -13.07 -7.73
N SER A 356 -8.14 -12.95 -6.76
CA SER A 356 -7.58 -14.11 -6.07
C SER A 356 -8.64 -14.90 -5.33
N GLY A 357 -9.48 -14.23 -4.55
CA GLY A 357 -10.57 -14.87 -3.82
C GLY A 357 -11.60 -15.55 -4.74
N ALA A 358 -11.82 -15.00 -5.95
CA ALA A 358 -12.76 -15.60 -6.91
C ALA A 358 -12.22 -16.88 -7.58
N ILE A 359 -10.89 -17.02 -7.70
CA ILE A 359 -10.23 -18.15 -8.39
C ILE A 359 -9.83 -19.25 -7.40
N ILE A 360 -9.34 -18.86 -6.21
CA ILE A 360 -8.95 -19.81 -5.18
C ILE A 360 -10.21 -20.45 -4.60
N THR A 361 -10.19 -21.78 -4.52
CA THR A 361 -11.26 -22.57 -3.89
C THR A 361 -10.68 -23.47 -2.81
N GLN A 362 -11.53 -24.12 -2.01
CA GLN A 362 -11.11 -25.11 -1.01
C GLN A 362 -11.62 -26.48 -1.39
N ASN A 363 -10.77 -27.52 -1.21
CA ASN A 363 -11.20 -28.90 -1.30
C ASN A 363 -11.87 -29.37 0.01
N ALA A 364 -12.36 -30.60 0.04
CA ALA A 364 -12.99 -31.20 1.22
C ALA A 364 -12.04 -31.27 2.46
N GLY A 365 -10.73 -31.29 2.25
CA GLY A 365 -9.72 -31.24 3.31
C GLY A 365 -9.42 -29.82 3.82
N GLY A 366 -9.97 -28.81 3.18
CA GLY A 366 -9.72 -27.40 3.49
C GLY A 366 -8.45 -26.83 2.89
N GLU A 367 -7.75 -27.57 2.01
CA GLU A 367 -6.59 -27.06 1.28
C GLU A 367 -7.04 -26.11 0.18
N LEU A 368 -6.23 -25.08 -0.06
CA LEU A 368 -6.47 -24.11 -1.12
C LEU A 368 -6.00 -24.69 -2.46
N ILE A 369 -6.91 -24.74 -3.43
CA ILE A 369 -6.65 -25.13 -4.81
C ILE A 369 -6.71 -23.92 -5.75
N ASN A 370 -6.07 -24.06 -6.93
CA ASN A 370 -5.92 -22.99 -7.92
C ASN A 370 -5.01 -21.83 -7.50
N TYR A 371 -4.21 -21.97 -6.41
CA TYR A 371 -3.28 -20.91 -6.03
C TYR A 371 -2.14 -20.78 -7.06
N GLU A 372 -1.78 -21.84 -7.75
CA GLU A 372 -0.86 -21.84 -8.89
C GLU A 372 -1.36 -20.97 -10.04
N VAL A 373 -2.68 -20.94 -10.30
CA VAL A 373 -3.28 -20.06 -11.32
C VAL A 373 -3.06 -18.59 -10.96
N ILE A 374 -3.15 -18.26 -9.68
CA ILE A 374 -2.84 -16.92 -9.19
C ILE A 374 -1.37 -16.58 -9.44
N GLY A 375 -0.48 -17.54 -9.29
CA GLY A 375 0.93 -17.38 -9.65
C GLY A 375 1.12 -16.98 -11.12
N TYR A 376 0.43 -17.62 -12.05
CA TYR A 376 0.49 -17.28 -13.48
C TYR A 376 -0.05 -15.87 -13.75
N ILE A 377 -1.18 -15.49 -13.15
CA ILE A 377 -1.75 -14.13 -13.26
C ILE A 377 -0.76 -13.08 -12.72
N ALA A 378 -0.15 -13.35 -11.57
CA ALA A 378 0.85 -12.48 -10.98
C ALA A 378 2.08 -12.29 -11.88
N VAL A 379 2.54 -13.35 -12.54
CA VAL A 379 3.65 -13.30 -13.51
C VAL A 379 3.26 -12.49 -14.74
N ILE A 380 2.08 -12.69 -15.30
CA ILE A 380 1.59 -11.91 -16.45
C ILE A 380 1.53 -10.42 -16.09
N ALA A 381 0.96 -10.08 -14.94
CA ALA A 381 0.93 -8.71 -14.45
C ALA A 381 2.34 -8.14 -14.21
N CYS A 382 3.26 -8.97 -13.72
CA CYS A 382 4.66 -8.60 -13.54
C CYS A 382 5.34 -8.27 -14.87
N LEU A 383 5.22 -9.12 -15.88
CA LEU A 383 5.76 -8.90 -17.23
C LEU A 383 5.16 -7.64 -17.86
N GLY A 384 3.84 -7.46 -17.73
CA GLY A 384 3.16 -6.23 -18.12
C GLY A 384 3.71 -4.98 -17.42
N SER A 385 4.06 -5.08 -16.14
CA SER A 385 4.68 -3.98 -15.39
C SER A 385 6.08 -3.62 -15.91
N ILE A 386 6.88 -4.63 -16.29
CA ILE A 386 8.21 -4.42 -16.90
C ILE A 386 8.06 -3.71 -18.26
N TRP A 387 7.10 -4.13 -19.07
CA TRP A 387 6.80 -3.50 -20.34
C TRP A 387 6.33 -2.04 -20.16
N ALA A 388 5.43 -1.78 -19.21
CA ALA A 388 4.96 -0.44 -18.91
C ALA A 388 6.09 0.48 -18.40
N ALA A 389 6.94 -0.02 -17.50
CA ALA A 389 8.09 0.72 -16.99
C ALA A 389 9.06 1.14 -18.11
N GLY A 390 9.31 0.28 -19.11
CA GLY A 390 10.16 0.60 -20.24
C GLY A 390 9.64 1.70 -21.14
N ARG A 391 8.37 2.11 -21.00
CA ARG A 391 7.70 3.14 -21.80
C ARG A 391 7.48 4.47 -21.06
N ILE A 392 7.90 4.53 -19.82
CA ILE A 392 7.81 5.74 -18.99
C ILE A 392 9.08 6.58 -19.21
N LYS A 393 8.88 7.89 -19.41
CA LYS A 393 9.95 8.88 -19.58
C LYS A 393 9.92 9.87 -18.40
N SER A 394 11.03 10.54 -18.13
CA SER A 394 11.00 11.70 -17.22
C SER A 394 10.12 12.82 -17.81
N ALA A 395 9.59 13.70 -16.96
CA ALA A 395 8.75 14.80 -17.41
C ALA A 395 9.47 15.68 -18.47
N GLU A 396 10.76 15.95 -18.24
CA GLU A 396 11.58 16.73 -19.16
C GLU A 396 11.76 16.05 -20.53
N GLN A 397 12.12 14.76 -20.52
CA GLN A 397 12.30 13.99 -21.76
C GLN A 397 11.00 13.87 -22.56
N TYR A 398 9.87 13.72 -21.87
CA TYR A 398 8.56 13.62 -22.49
C TYR A 398 8.16 14.93 -23.18
N GLU A 399 8.45 16.09 -22.58
CA GLU A 399 8.21 17.40 -23.20
C GLU A 399 9.08 17.63 -24.42
N ILE A 400 10.36 17.27 -24.37
CA ILE A 400 11.27 17.36 -25.52
C ILE A 400 10.74 16.52 -26.68
N ASP A 401 10.26 15.31 -26.43
CA ASP A 401 9.74 14.42 -27.45
C ASP A 401 8.44 14.98 -28.09
N ILE A 402 7.52 15.56 -27.29
CA ILE A 402 6.32 16.21 -27.80
C ILE A 402 6.68 17.42 -28.68
N GLN A 403 7.66 18.21 -28.27
CA GLN A 403 8.06 19.38 -29.03
C GLN A 403 8.64 18.99 -30.40
N LYS A 404 9.52 18.00 -30.42
CA LYS A 404 10.07 17.43 -31.66
C LYS A 404 8.99 16.87 -32.59
N GLU A 405 8.00 16.17 -32.03
CA GLU A 405 6.87 15.63 -32.81
C GLU A 405 6.03 16.77 -33.48
N LYS A 406 5.81 17.86 -32.74
CA LYS A 406 5.11 19.04 -33.25
C LYS A 406 5.91 19.73 -34.38
N GLU A 407 7.20 19.91 -34.21
CA GLU A 407 8.10 20.50 -35.20
C GLU A 407 8.15 19.64 -36.47
N THR A 408 8.23 18.30 -36.32
CA THR A 408 8.20 17.38 -37.47
C THR A 408 6.86 17.43 -38.22
N LYS A 409 5.72 17.47 -37.49
CA LYS A 409 4.40 17.64 -38.17
C LYS A 409 4.24 18.97 -38.87
N ALA A 410 4.75 20.04 -38.29
CA ALA A 410 4.74 21.37 -38.94
C ALA A 410 5.59 21.40 -40.22
N SER A 411 6.73 20.72 -40.26
CA SER A 411 7.61 20.64 -41.44
C SER A 411 7.05 19.75 -42.57
N ILE A 412 6.13 18.82 -42.27
CA ILE A 412 5.48 17.94 -43.26
C ILE A 412 4.22 18.62 -43.86
N SER A 413 3.67 19.63 -43.17
CA SER A 413 2.47 20.35 -43.60
C SER A 413 2.77 21.58 -44.50
N ILE A 414 4.03 21.84 -44.76
CA ILE A 414 4.55 22.84 -45.73
C ILE A 414 4.99 22.12 -47.00
#